data_de0838638390b1a6542a6db26873d43b
#
_entry.id   de0838638390b1a6542a6db26873d43b
#
_cell.length_a   1.000
_cell.length_b   1.000
_cell.length_c   1.000
_cell.angle_alpha   90.00
_cell.angle_beta   90.00
_cell.angle_gamma   90.00
#
_symmetry.space_group_name_H-M   'P 1'
#
loop_
_entity.id
_entity.type
_entity.pdbx_description
1 polymer ?
#
loop_
_entity_poly.entity_id
_entity_poly.type
_entity_poly.pdbx_seq_one_letter_code
_entity_poly.pdbx_strand_id
1 'polypeptide(L)'
;YTKENAIAYSDMMCARPNWHYDRYGDKEYVEHVLRYYQITNTGGSYPANGMQIPHYLQTDYGNIPYGGGSIASSGCGPTSFAMIASYLTGNTITPPDAVAWCGNSYYKPGVGTYWSYFQAAASHFGCGSVTQTSNANTVLQALSEGRPVISSQRPGLFTSGGHFIVLRGVTANGKVLVNDPNDSDAKNYINREFDMMSEIHATANAYWIFDKK
;
A
#
# COMPACT_ATOMS: atom_id res chain seq x y z
N TYR A 1 -0.83 13.57 -22.52
CA TYR A 1 -0.44 14.82 -21.83
C TYR A 1 1.09 14.79 -21.70
N THR A 2 1.78 15.78 -22.28
CA THR A 2 3.22 15.97 -22.09
C THR A 2 3.47 16.95 -20.93
N LYS A 3 4.68 16.94 -20.37
CA LYS A 3 5.10 17.85 -19.31
C LYS A 3 4.92 19.32 -19.73
N GLU A 4 5.27 19.62 -20.98
CA GLU A 4 5.11 20.96 -21.58
C GLU A 4 3.65 21.41 -21.63
N ASN A 5 2.73 20.49 -21.96
CA ASN A 5 1.30 20.80 -22.02
C ASN A 5 0.69 21.01 -20.62
N ALA A 6 1.19 20.31 -19.60
CA ALA A 6 0.75 20.49 -18.22
C ALA A 6 1.24 21.82 -17.65
N ILE A 7 2.48 22.21 -17.93
CA ILE A 7 3.06 23.53 -17.55
C ILE A 7 2.29 24.64 -18.25
N ALA A 8 2.12 24.55 -19.57
CA ALA A 8 1.40 25.57 -20.36
C ALA A 8 -0.05 25.73 -19.89
N TYR A 9 -0.74 24.65 -19.54
CA TYR A 9 -2.11 24.71 -18.99
C TYR A 9 -2.14 25.35 -17.60
N SER A 10 -1.16 25.03 -16.75
CA SER A 10 -1.00 25.64 -15.44
C SER A 10 -0.74 27.13 -15.52
N ASP A 11 0.20 27.55 -16.38
CA ASP A 11 0.52 28.96 -16.60
C ASP A 11 -0.68 29.72 -17.14
N MET A 12 -1.43 29.15 -18.08
CA MET A 12 -2.66 29.71 -18.62
C MET A 12 -3.76 29.87 -17.55
N MET A 13 -3.87 28.91 -16.62
CA MET A 13 -4.85 28.97 -15.53
C MET A 13 -4.45 30.02 -14.49
N CYS A 14 -3.16 30.12 -14.15
CA CYS A 14 -2.64 31.12 -13.21
C CYS A 14 -2.68 32.55 -13.75
N ALA A 15 -2.65 32.74 -15.08
CA ALA A 15 -2.73 34.04 -15.75
C ALA A 15 -4.16 34.62 -15.85
N ARG A 16 -5.20 33.92 -15.42
CA ARG A 16 -6.59 34.41 -15.48
C ARG A 16 -6.83 35.51 -14.45
N PRO A 17 -7.38 36.69 -14.84
CA PRO A 17 -7.52 37.88 -13.98
C PRO A 17 -8.37 37.64 -12.70
N ASN A 18 -9.18 36.61 -12.62
CA ASN A 18 -10.10 36.32 -11.52
C ASN A 18 -9.78 35.01 -10.78
N TRP A 19 -8.56 34.50 -10.92
CA TRP A 19 -8.14 33.31 -10.22
C TRP A 19 -7.83 33.65 -8.76
N HIS A 20 -8.74 33.31 -7.84
CA HIS A 20 -8.54 33.45 -6.40
C HIS A 20 -7.84 32.20 -5.86
N TYR A 21 -6.52 32.20 -5.92
CA TYR A 21 -5.64 31.17 -5.38
C TYR A 21 -5.94 30.86 -3.90
N ASP A 22 -6.33 31.88 -3.15
CA ASP A 22 -6.53 31.80 -1.69
C ASP A 22 -7.84 31.12 -1.27
N ARG A 23 -8.77 30.87 -2.18
CA ARG A 23 -10.08 30.28 -1.85
C ARG A 23 -10.31 28.85 -2.32
N TYR A 24 -9.63 28.40 -3.39
CA TYR A 24 -9.95 27.14 -4.06
C TYR A 24 -8.73 26.39 -4.59
N GLY A 25 -7.51 26.87 -4.42
CA GLY A 25 -6.29 26.30 -4.98
C GLY A 25 -5.35 25.83 -3.89
N ASP A 26 -4.91 24.61 -4.01
CA ASP A 26 -3.70 24.15 -3.36
C ASP A 26 -2.53 24.93 -3.97
N LYS A 27 -1.87 25.77 -3.17
CA LYS A 27 -0.67 26.54 -3.62
C LYS A 27 0.44 25.61 -4.11
N GLU A 28 0.39 24.35 -3.70
CA GLU A 28 1.33 23.30 -4.07
C GLU A 28 0.80 22.42 -5.21
N TYR A 29 -0.41 22.69 -5.75
CA TYR A 29 -1.02 21.83 -6.78
C TYR A 29 -0.11 21.65 -8.00
N VAL A 30 0.53 22.73 -8.46
CA VAL A 30 1.48 22.66 -9.59
C VAL A 30 2.71 21.85 -9.21
N GLU A 31 3.24 22.05 -8.00
CA GLU A 31 4.35 21.24 -7.48
C GLU A 31 3.94 19.79 -7.25
N HIS A 32 2.72 19.54 -6.77
CA HIS A 32 2.18 18.20 -6.63
C HIS A 32 1.99 17.53 -7.99
N VAL A 33 1.45 18.22 -8.98
CA VAL A 33 1.34 17.71 -10.35
C VAL A 33 2.72 17.50 -10.98
N LEU A 34 3.65 18.44 -10.84
CA LEU A 34 5.01 18.29 -11.34
C LEU A 34 5.76 17.18 -10.61
N ARG A 35 5.58 17.04 -9.30
CA ARG A 35 6.15 15.94 -8.51
C ARG A 35 5.55 14.60 -8.92
N TYR A 36 4.25 14.54 -9.18
CA TYR A 36 3.59 13.37 -9.75
C TYR A 36 4.16 13.03 -11.15
N TYR A 37 4.33 14.02 -12.01
CA TYR A 37 4.96 13.86 -13.32
C TYR A 37 6.45 13.48 -13.20
N GLN A 38 7.17 14.02 -12.24
CA GLN A 38 8.56 13.62 -11.97
C GLN A 38 8.63 12.18 -11.45
N ILE A 39 7.73 11.76 -10.57
CA ILE A 39 7.64 10.38 -10.08
C ILE A 39 7.30 9.42 -11.24
N THR A 40 6.46 9.84 -12.20
CA THR A 40 6.07 9.01 -13.34
C THR A 40 7.02 9.11 -14.55
N ASN A 41 7.86 10.16 -14.65
CA ASN A 41 8.70 10.44 -15.82
C ASN A 41 10.20 10.60 -15.53
N THR A 42 10.63 10.71 -14.26
CA THR A 42 12.06 10.52 -13.99
C THR A 42 12.33 9.04 -14.19
N GLY A 43 13.14 8.70 -15.18
CA GLY A 43 13.64 7.36 -15.44
C GLY A 43 14.40 6.73 -14.27
N GLY A 44 13.86 6.86 -13.08
CA GLY A 44 14.12 6.00 -11.94
C GLY A 44 13.76 4.60 -12.44
N SER A 45 14.71 3.72 -12.49
CA SER A 45 14.54 2.32 -12.80
C SER A 45 13.62 1.72 -11.73
N TYR A 46 12.30 1.87 -11.92
CA TYR A 46 11.36 1.04 -11.18
C TYR A 46 11.70 -0.40 -11.57
N PRO A 47 11.87 -1.31 -10.61
CA PRO A 47 11.99 -2.71 -10.96
C PRO A 47 10.81 -3.04 -11.87
N ALA A 48 11.05 -3.53 -13.08
CA ALA A 48 10.00 -3.78 -14.07
C ALA A 48 8.86 -4.66 -13.51
N ASN A 49 9.12 -5.39 -12.42
CA ASN A 49 8.22 -6.30 -11.74
C ASN A 49 7.98 -5.93 -10.25
N GLY A 50 8.32 -4.72 -9.81
CA GLY A 50 8.22 -4.30 -8.41
C GLY A 50 9.20 -5.03 -7.48
N MET A 51 9.01 -4.82 -6.17
CA MET A 51 9.75 -5.54 -5.13
C MET A 51 9.39 -7.03 -5.13
N GLN A 52 10.37 -7.90 -4.98
CA GLN A 52 10.19 -9.36 -4.93
C GLN A 52 9.72 -9.79 -3.54
N ILE A 53 8.57 -9.31 -3.15
CA ILE A 53 7.91 -9.65 -1.88
C ILE A 53 7.22 -11.01 -2.05
N PRO A 54 7.46 -12.00 -1.16
CA PRO A 54 6.76 -13.28 -1.26
C PRO A 54 5.25 -13.06 -1.18
N HIS A 55 4.47 -13.84 -1.92
CA HIS A 55 3.02 -13.79 -1.89
C HIS A 55 2.48 -14.93 -1.04
N TYR A 56 1.98 -14.61 0.16
CA TYR A 56 1.30 -15.57 1.02
C TYR A 56 -0.21 -15.39 0.93
N LEU A 57 -0.92 -16.49 0.80
CA LEU A 57 -2.38 -16.51 0.82
C LEU A 57 -2.85 -16.87 2.24
N GLN A 58 -3.66 -15.98 2.85
CA GLN A 58 -4.24 -16.28 4.17
C GLN A 58 -5.10 -17.55 4.16
N THR A 59 -5.70 -17.87 3.01
CA THR A 59 -6.55 -19.05 2.80
C THR A 59 -5.81 -20.37 2.99
N ASP A 60 -4.50 -20.39 2.81
CA ASP A 60 -3.67 -21.60 3.00
C ASP A 60 -3.53 -21.99 4.48
N TYR A 61 -3.91 -21.11 5.40
CA TYR A 61 -3.75 -21.27 6.85
C TYR A 61 -5.08 -21.40 7.59
N GLY A 62 -6.04 -22.13 6.99
CA GLY A 62 -7.35 -22.36 7.58
C GLY A 62 -7.37 -23.15 8.89
N ASN A 63 -6.32 -23.91 9.16
CA ASN A 63 -6.11 -24.70 10.38
C ASN A 63 -5.39 -23.95 11.52
N ILE A 64 -4.90 -22.74 11.28
CA ILE A 64 -4.19 -21.93 12.29
C ILE A 64 -5.16 -20.97 12.95
N PRO A 65 -5.44 -21.13 14.27
CA PRO A 65 -6.37 -20.26 14.98
C PRO A 65 -5.89 -18.79 15.00
N TYR A 66 -6.81 -17.85 14.71
CA TYR A 66 -6.60 -16.41 14.90
C TYR A 66 -7.94 -15.70 15.11
N GLY A 67 -8.04 -14.95 16.20
CA GLY A 67 -9.28 -14.32 16.60
C GLY A 67 -10.37 -15.32 16.97
N GLY A 68 -11.58 -15.10 16.47
CA GLY A 68 -12.70 -16.02 16.63
C GLY A 68 -12.78 -17.12 15.55
N GLY A 69 -11.76 -17.26 14.71
CA GLY A 69 -11.70 -18.21 13.59
C GLY A 69 -10.28 -18.66 13.31
N SER A 70 -9.80 -18.40 12.11
CA SER A 70 -8.45 -18.79 11.66
C SER A 70 -7.77 -17.64 10.91
N ILE A 71 -6.48 -17.84 10.56
CA ILE A 71 -5.76 -16.91 9.66
C ILE A 71 -6.54 -16.76 8.35
N ALA A 72 -7.09 -17.83 7.80
CA ALA A 72 -7.86 -17.79 6.56
C ALA A 72 -9.06 -16.81 6.63
N SER A 73 -9.73 -16.74 7.78
CA SER A 73 -10.94 -15.90 7.94
C SER A 73 -10.64 -14.46 8.39
N SER A 74 -9.54 -14.23 9.12
CA SER A 74 -9.32 -12.96 9.84
C SER A 74 -7.88 -12.46 9.76
N GLY A 75 -6.97 -13.20 9.11
CA GLY A 75 -5.53 -12.99 9.15
C GLY A 75 -4.95 -12.08 8.08
N CYS A 76 -5.73 -11.28 7.36
CA CYS A 76 -5.20 -10.41 6.30
C CYS A 76 -4.10 -9.46 6.79
N GLY A 77 -4.22 -8.89 7.99
CA GLY A 77 -3.20 -8.03 8.59
C GLY A 77 -1.87 -8.76 8.85
N PRO A 78 -1.85 -9.82 9.66
CA PRO A 78 -0.65 -10.62 9.90
C PRO A 78 -0.04 -11.22 8.63
N THR A 79 -0.87 -11.66 7.66
CA THR A 79 -0.39 -12.21 6.38
C THR A 79 0.29 -11.11 5.55
N SER A 80 -0.33 -9.94 5.42
CA SER A 80 0.29 -8.80 4.73
C SER A 80 1.61 -8.39 5.37
N PHE A 81 1.65 -8.37 6.71
CA PHE A 81 2.87 -8.06 7.44
C PHE A 81 3.97 -9.12 7.21
N ALA A 82 3.63 -10.41 7.28
CA ALA A 82 4.57 -11.51 7.08
C ALA A 82 5.27 -11.43 5.70
N MET A 83 4.53 -11.07 4.65
CA MET A 83 5.08 -10.81 3.32
C MET A 83 6.16 -9.72 3.34
N ILE A 84 5.85 -8.56 3.95
CA ILE A 84 6.79 -7.44 4.05
C ILE A 84 7.97 -7.78 4.94
N ALA A 85 7.74 -8.39 6.10
CA ALA A 85 8.80 -8.75 7.04
C ALA A 85 9.78 -9.74 6.42
N SER A 86 9.29 -10.73 5.68
CA SER A 86 10.16 -11.65 4.93
C SER A 86 11.05 -10.91 3.93
N TYR A 87 10.49 -9.97 3.18
CA TYR A 87 11.24 -9.19 2.21
C TYR A 87 12.30 -8.27 2.86
N LEU A 88 11.93 -7.56 3.93
CA LEU A 88 12.82 -6.58 4.56
C LEU A 88 13.95 -7.22 5.35
N THR A 89 13.69 -8.35 6.01
CA THR A 89 14.68 -9.03 6.86
C THR A 89 15.51 -10.05 6.10
N GLY A 90 15.05 -10.49 4.92
CA GLY A 90 15.66 -11.60 4.17
C GLY A 90 15.44 -12.97 4.80
N ASN A 91 14.66 -13.06 5.89
CA ASN A 91 14.28 -14.31 6.55
C ASN A 91 12.88 -14.72 6.12
N THR A 92 12.59 -16.00 6.08
CA THR A 92 11.22 -16.49 5.89
C THR A 92 10.43 -16.28 7.18
N ILE A 93 9.50 -15.32 7.17
CA ILE A 93 8.54 -15.08 8.25
C ILE A 93 7.16 -15.40 7.68
N THR A 94 6.56 -16.47 8.15
CA THR A 94 5.27 -16.94 7.65
C THR A 94 4.09 -16.27 8.38
N PRO A 95 2.86 -16.30 7.83
CA PRO A 95 1.68 -15.86 8.55
C PRO A 95 1.46 -16.56 9.91
N PRO A 96 1.69 -17.88 10.04
CA PRO A 96 1.73 -18.55 11.35
C PRO A 96 2.73 -17.94 12.33
N ASP A 97 3.97 -17.62 11.91
CA ASP A 97 4.97 -17.00 12.79
C ASP A 97 4.51 -15.63 13.30
N ALA A 98 3.94 -14.82 12.40
CA ALA A 98 3.40 -13.50 12.72
C ALA A 98 2.23 -13.55 13.71
N VAL A 99 1.41 -14.62 13.65
CA VAL A 99 0.30 -14.84 14.59
C VAL A 99 0.80 -15.50 15.89
N ALA A 100 1.73 -16.46 15.84
CA ALA A 100 2.27 -17.14 17.02
C ALA A 100 2.91 -16.14 18.00
N TRP A 101 3.59 -15.12 17.50
CA TRP A 101 4.15 -14.06 18.32
C TRP A 101 3.09 -13.28 19.09
N CYS A 102 2.04 -12.83 18.42
CA CYS A 102 1.08 -11.90 19.03
C CYS A 102 -0.16 -12.58 19.61
N GLY A 103 -0.45 -13.82 19.21
CA GLY A 103 -1.72 -14.48 19.53
C GLY A 103 -2.89 -13.60 19.10
N ASN A 104 -3.83 -13.38 20.01
CA ASN A 104 -5.00 -12.51 19.76
C ASN A 104 -4.83 -11.07 20.30
N SER A 105 -3.64 -10.67 20.79
CA SER A 105 -3.44 -9.36 21.43
C SER A 105 -3.76 -8.18 20.51
N TYR A 106 -3.65 -8.38 19.20
CA TYR A 106 -3.96 -7.35 18.20
C TYR A 106 -5.19 -7.69 17.36
N TYR A 107 -5.98 -8.66 17.78
CA TYR A 107 -7.24 -8.99 17.11
C TYR A 107 -8.39 -8.16 17.68
N LYS A 108 -9.14 -7.52 16.79
CA LYS A 108 -10.37 -6.77 17.11
C LYS A 108 -11.59 -7.59 16.67
N PRO A 109 -12.43 -8.08 17.60
CA PRO A 109 -13.61 -8.86 17.25
C PRO A 109 -14.51 -8.14 16.24
N GLY A 110 -14.93 -8.85 15.19
CA GLY A 110 -15.79 -8.33 14.13
C GLY A 110 -15.13 -7.35 13.14
N VAL A 111 -13.84 -7.01 13.34
CA VAL A 111 -13.13 -6.03 12.49
C VAL A 111 -11.85 -6.61 11.89
N GLY A 112 -11.10 -7.45 12.62
CA GLY A 112 -9.83 -8.01 12.20
C GLY A 112 -8.65 -7.52 13.03
N THR A 113 -7.59 -7.04 12.41
CA THR A 113 -6.34 -6.64 13.08
C THR A 113 -6.35 -5.16 13.45
N TYR A 114 -5.98 -4.84 14.71
CA TYR A 114 -5.73 -3.45 15.14
C TYR A 114 -4.58 -2.82 14.35
N TRP A 115 -4.69 -1.56 14.03
CA TRP A 115 -3.66 -0.81 13.28
C TRP A 115 -2.32 -0.71 14.01
N SER A 116 -2.33 -0.70 15.35
CA SER A 116 -1.12 -0.71 16.18
C SER A 116 -0.27 -1.97 16.03
N TYR A 117 -0.84 -3.03 15.44
CA TYR A 117 -0.12 -4.26 15.14
C TYR A 117 1.12 -4.02 14.27
N PHE A 118 1.00 -3.21 13.23
CA PHE A 118 2.08 -3.04 12.25
C PHE A 118 3.36 -2.45 12.83
N GLN A 119 3.23 -1.43 13.68
CA GLN A 119 4.39 -0.85 14.37
C GLN A 119 5.00 -1.83 15.36
N ALA A 120 4.19 -2.52 16.15
CA ALA A 120 4.65 -3.48 17.14
C ALA A 120 5.32 -4.69 16.48
N ALA A 121 4.72 -5.23 15.42
CA ALA A 121 5.27 -6.35 14.66
C ALA A 121 6.59 -5.98 13.97
N ALA A 122 6.69 -4.79 13.37
CA ALA A 122 7.92 -4.31 12.75
C ALA A 122 9.07 -4.26 13.78
N SER A 123 8.80 -3.75 14.98
CA SER A 123 9.78 -3.72 16.07
C SER A 123 10.21 -5.13 16.49
N HIS A 124 9.25 -6.06 16.65
CA HIS A 124 9.53 -7.43 17.09
C HIS A 124 10.36 -8.22 16.06
N PHE A 125 9.98 -8.17 14.80
CA PHE A 125 10.65 -8.94 13.74
C PHE A 125 11.88 -8.25 13.15
N GLY A 126 12.27 -7.07 13.68
CA GLY A 126 13.48 -6.38 13.28
C GLY A 126 13.38 -5.70 11.91
N CYS A 127 12.19 -5.36 11.46
CA CYS A 127 11.98 -4.43 10.35
C CYS A 127 12.43 -3.01 10.75
N GLY A 128 12.58 -2.12 9.78
CA GLY A 128 12.86 -0.70 10.02
C GLY A 128 11.68 0.05 10.63
N SER A 129 11.68 1.37 10.51
CA SER A 129 10.59 2.21 11.00
C SER A 129 9.32 2.00 10.17
N VAL A 130 8.18 2.35 10.77
CA VAL A 130 6.86 2.30 10.11
C VAL A 130 6.22 3.67 10.20
N THR A 131 5.89 4.24 9.06
CA THR A 131 5.20 5.53 8.99
C THR A 131 3.77 5.34 8.50
N GLN A 132 2.79 5.78 9.30
CA GLN A 132 1.40 5.79 8.90
C GLN A 132 1.07 7.08 8.13
N THR A 133 0.32 6.97 7.03
CA THR A 133 -0.14 8.10 6.22
C THR A 133 -1.50 7.83 5.59
N SER A 134 -2.20 8.87 5.20
CA SER A 134 -3.37 8.80 4.31
C SER A 134 -3.11 9.39 2.92
N ASN A 135 -1.89 9.87 2.65
CA ASN A 135 -1.55 10.58 1.42
C ASN A 135 -1.07 9.60 0.34
N ALA A 136 -1.81 9.50 -0.76
CA ALA A 136 -1.50 8.63 -1.89
C ALA A 136 -0.17 8.98 -2.59
N ASN A 137 0.19 10.27 -2.65
CA ASN A 137 1.45 10.69 -3.28
C ASN A 137 2.66 10.27 -2.44
N THR A 138 2.55 10.35 -1.10
CA THR A 138 3.58 9.84 -0.19
C THR A 138 3.76 8.32 -0.37
N VAL A 139 2.67 7.59 -0.59
CA VAL A 139 2.71 6.15 -0.89
C VAL A 139 3.40 5.87 -2.21
N LEU A 140 3.03 6.57 -3.29
CA LEU A 140 3.68 6.40 -4.60
C LEU A 140 5.18 6.70 -4.53
N GLN A 141 5.57 7.76 -3.82
CA GLN A 141 6.98 8.07 -3.59
C GLN A 141 7.69 6.93 -2.84
N ALA A 142 7.12 6.42 -1.75
CA ALA A 142 7.69 5.31 -1.00
C ALA A 142 7.89 4.05 -1.87
N LEU A 143 6.88 3.70 -2.67
CA LEU A 143 6.96 2.58 -3.60
C LEU A 143 8.06 2.77 -4.65
N SER A 144 8.24 4.00 -5.14
CA SER A 144 9.30 4.33 -6.10
C SER A 144 10.70 4.24 -5.50
N GLU A 145 10.81 4.43 -4.20
CA GLU A 145 12.05 4.29 -3.42
C GLU A 145 12.29 2.85 -2.95
N GLY A 146 11.44 1.90 -3.35
CA GLY A 146 11.55 0.48 -2.97
C GLY A 146 11.13 0.21 -1.51
N ARG A 147 10.28 1.05 -0.94
CA ARG A 147 9.71 0.87 0.39
C ARG A 147 8.31 0.26 0.27
N PRO A 148 8.08 -0.94 0.81
CA PRO A 148 6.78 -1.61 0.73
C PRO A 148 5.76 -0.94 1.63
N VAL A 149 4.48 -1.08 1.25
CA VAL A 149 3.38 -0.42 1.93
C VAL A 149 2.25 -1.42 2.20
N ILE A 150 1.65 -1.38 3.40
CA ILE A 150 0.36 -2.03 3.66
C ILE A 150 -0.74 -0.97 3.52
N SER A 151 -1.80 -1.30 2.81
CA SER A 151 -3.01 -0.49 2.69
C SER A 151 -4.19 -1.16 3.40
N SER A 152 -4.89 -0.39 4.25
CA SER A 152 -6.18 -0.78 4.80
C SER A 152 -7.29 -0.38 3.84
N GLN A 153 -8.10 -1.35 3.42
CA GLN A 153 -9.18 -1.17 2.46
C GLN A 153 -10.55 -1.31 3.15
N ARG A 154 -11.49 -0.43 2.81
CA ARG A 154 -12.92 -0.56 3.10
C ARG A 154 -13.63 -1.25 1.92
N PRO A 155 -14.95 -1.54 2.02
CA PRO A 155 -15.70 -2.18 0.93
C PRO A 155 -15.48 -1.54 -0.44
N GLY A 156 -15.17 -2.36 -1.43
CA GLY A 156 -14.87 -1.97 -2.81
C GLY A 156 -14.20 -3.10 -3.60
N LEU A 157 -13.22 -2.76 -4.42
CA LEU A 157 -12.58 -3.70 -5.33
C LEU A 157 -11.95 -4.92 -4.61
N PHE A 158 -11.28 -4.69 -3.46
CA PHE A 158 -10.50 -5.72 -2.78
C PHE A 158 -11.31 -6.54 -1.78
N THR A 159 -12.42 -6.02 -1.28
CA THR A 159 -13.19 -6.64 -0.20
C THR A 159 -14.62 -6.14 -0.14
N SER A 160 -15.53 -6.93 0.42
CA SER A 160 -16.88 -6.51 0.81
C SER A 160 -16.95 -5.97 2.26
N GLY A 161 -15.88 -6.14 3.04
CA GLY A 161 -15.76 -5.66 4.43
C GLY A 161 -14.53 -4.80 4.63
N GLY A 162 -13.72 -5.13 5.64
CA GLY A 162 -12.38 -4.56 5.86
C GLY A 162 -11.31 -5.51 5.37
N HIS A 163 -10.18 -4.98 4.85
CA HIS A 163 -9.09 -5.80 4.35
C HIS A 163 -7.74 -5.08 4.42
N PHE A 164 -6.65 -5.85 4.41
CA PHE A 164 -5.30 -5.33 4.24
C PHE A 164 -4.66 -5.97 3.01
N ILE A 165 -3.99 -5.16 2.21
CA ILE A 165 -3.24 -5.58 1.02
C ILE A 165 -1.84 -5.00 1.07
N VAL A 166 -0.89 -5.63 0.39
CA VAL A 166 0.49 -5.14 0.22
C VAL A 166 0.63 -4.46 -1.12
N LEU A 167 1.14 -3.23 -1.11
CA LEU A 167 1.57 -2.53 -2.31
C LEU A 167 3.09 -2.77 -2.44
N ARG A 168 3.50 -3.42 -3.53
CA ARG A 168 4.88 -3.92 -3.71
C ARG A 168 5.68 -3.20 -4.79
N GLY A 169 5.16 -2.12 -5.33
CA GLY A 169 5.88 -1.33 -6.32
C GLY A 169 4.98 -0.50 -7.19
N VAL A 170 5.61 0.35 -7.98
CA VAL A 170 4.98 1.16 -9.02
C VAL A 170 5.67 0.87 -10.34
N THR A 171 4.90 0.69 -11.41
CA THR A 171 5.41 0.41 -12.75
C THR A 171 5.86 1.69 -13.46
N ALA A 172 6.57 1.56 -14.57
CA ALA A 172 6.97 2.69 -15.41
C ALA A 172 5.77 3.53 -15.92
N ASN A 173 4.57 2.93 -15.94
CA ASN A 173 3.33 3.60 -16.34
C ASN A 173 2.59 4.22 -15.14
N GLY A 174 3.20 4.25 -13.95
CA GLY A 174 2.61 4.80 -12.73
C GLY A 174 1.51 3.93 -12.10
N LYS A 175 1.38 2.67 -12.53
CA LYS A 175 0.44 1.71 -11.94
C LYS A 175 1.07 1.00 -10.76
N VAL A 176 0.25 0.59 -9.81
CA VAL A 176 0.69 -0.06 -8.56
C VAL A 176 0.54 -1.57 -8.68
N LEU A 177 1.54 -2.29 -8.18
CA LEU A 177 1.55 -3.74 -8.07
C LEU A 177 1.12 -4.15 -6.65
N VAL A 178 0.27 -5.16 -6.58
CA VAL A 178 -0.37 -5.60 -5.32
C VAL A 178 -0.10 -7.07 -5.04
N ASN A 179 0.15 -7.40 -3.77
CA ASN A 179 -0.02 -8.75 -3.22
C ASN A 179 -1.23 -8.72 -2.29
N ASP A 180 -2.34 -9.31 -2.72
CA ASP A 180 -3.53 -9.47 -1.88
C ASP A 180 -3.43 -10.80 -1.11
N PRO A 181 -3.45 -10.80 0.24
CA PRO A 181 -3.43 -12.04 1.01
C PRO A 181 -4.68 -12.92 0.81
N ASN A 182 -5.72 -12.37 0.20
CA ASN A 182 -6.94 -13.10 -0.19
C ASN A 182 -7.11 -13.12 -1.72
N ASP A 183 -5.98 -13.19 -2.45
CA ASP A 183 -6.01 -13.38 -3.90
C ASP A 183 -6.50 -14.80 -4.25
N SER A 184 -6.83 -15.02 -5.50
CA SER A 184 -7.26 -16.29 -6.06
C SER A 184 -7.07 -16.29 -7.56
N ASP A 185 -7.11 -17.45 -8.19
CA ASP A 185 -7.03 -17.59 -9.66
C ASP A 185 -8.10 -16.75 -10.38
N ALA A 186 -9.28 -16.61 -9.78
CA ALA A 186 -10.37 -15.81 -10.34
C ALA A 186 -10.10 -14.30 -10.25
N LYS A 187 -9.44 -13.83 -9.19
CA LYS A 187 -9.04 -12.42 -9.03
C LYS A 187 -7.77 -12.11 -9.82
N ASN A 188 -6.77 -12.98 -9.68
CA ASN A 188 -5.46 -12.88 -10.34
C ASN A 188 -4.80 -11.50 -10.16
N TYR A 189 -4.90 -10.95 -8.95
CA TYR A 189 -4.42 -9.59 -8.64
C TYR A 189 -2.90 -9.51 -8.63
N ILE A 190 -2.21 -10.60 -8.36
CA ILE A 190 -0.74 -10.68 -8.42
C ILE A 190 -0.19 -10.31 -9.81
N ASN A 191 -0.93 -10.60 -10.88
CA ASN A 191 -0.56 -10.33 -12.27
C ASN A 191 -1.21 -9.07 -12.85
N ARG A 192 -1.93 -8.32 -12.03
CA ARG A 192 -2.63 -7.10 -12.45
C ARG A 192 -1.91 -5.84 -11.97
N GLU A 193 -1.96 -4.79 -12.79
CA GLU A 193 -1.59 -3.43 -12.44
C GLU A 193 -2.83 -2.63 -12.04
N PHE A 194 -2.71 -1.80 -11.00
CA PHE A 194 -3.82 -1.03 -10.43
C PHE A 194 -3.58 0.47 -10.54
N ASP A 195 -4.63 1.22 -10.79
CA ASP A 195 -4.58 2.67 -10.69
C ASP A 195 -4.61 3.09 -9.22
N MET A 196 -3.63 3.92 -8.83
CA MET A 196 -3.51 4.34 -7.44
C MET A 196 -4.73 5.10 -6.94
N MET A 197 -5.26 6.02 -7.73
CA MET A 197 -6.32 6.92 -7.26
C MET A 197 -7.70 6.29 -7.35
N SER A 198 -8.04 5.69 -8.48
CA SER A 198 -9.39 5.19 -8.76
C SER A 198 -9.66 3.78 -8.22
N GLU A 199 -8.62 2.97 -8.00
CA GLU A 199 -8.79 1.58 -7.57
C GLU A 199 -8.28 1.30 -6.16
N ILE A 200 -7.16 1.90 -5.74
CA ILE A 200 -6.58 1.67 -4.41
C ILE A 200 -7.02 2.75 -3.43
N HIS A 201 -6.72 4.01 -3.73
CA HIS A 201 -6.99 5.14 -2.82
C HIS A 201 -8.48 5.40 -2.64
N ALA A 202 -9.29 5.13 -3.65
CA ALA A 202 -10.75 5.28 -3.58
C ALA A 202 -11.39 4.54 -2.39
N THR A 203 -10.80 3.43 -1.95
CA THR A 203 -11.29 2.64 -0.82
C THR A 203 -10.28 2.48 0.32
N ALA A 204 -9.15 3.18 0.28
CA ALA A 204 -8.17 3.13 1.35
C ALA A 204 -8.63 3.94 2.57
N ASN A 205 -8.38 3.39 3.78
CA ASN A 205 -8.54 4.11 5.04
C ASN A 205 -7.21 4.74 5.49
N ALA A 206 -6.12 4.00 5.36
CA ALA A 206 -4.78 4.40 5.78
C ALA A 206 -3.74 3.48 5.13
N TYR A 207 -2.49 3.92 5.19
CA TYR A 207 -1.32 3.21 4.70
C TYR A 207 -0.23 3.15 5.77
N TRP A 208 0.57 2.09 5.76
CA TRP A 208 1.78 1.92 6.57
C TRP A 208 2.94 1.66 5.63
N ILE A 209 3.89 2.59 5.61
CA ILE A 209 5.12 2.53 4.83
C ILE A 209 6.19 1.91 5.74
N PHE A 210 6.88 0.89 5.26
CA PHE A 210 7.92 0.20 6.00
C PHE A 210 9.29 0.56 5.43
N ASP A 211 10.19 0.97 6.30
CA ASP A 211 11.57 1.24 5.93
C ASP A 211 12.42 -0.03 6.05
N LYS A 212 13.45 -0.10 5.23
CA LYS A 212 14.50 -1.09 5.38
C LYS A 212 15.40 -0.67 6.56
N LYS A 213 15.88 -1.66 7.32
CA LYS A 213 16.80 -1.41 8.42
C LYS A 213 18.17 -0.99 7.92
#